data_b9c3ed0eb472e898ac15b3d7b7617e96
#
_entry.id   b9c3ed0eb472e898ac15b3d7b7617e96
#
_cell.length_a   1.000
_cell.length_b   1.000
_cell.length_c   1.000
_cell.angle_alpha   90.00
_cell.angle_beta   90.00
_cell.angle_gamma   90.00
#
_symmetry.space_group_name_H-M   'P 1'
#
loop_
_entity.id
_entity.type
_entity.pdbx_description
1 polymer ?
#
loop_
_entity_poly.entity_id
_entity_poly.type
_entity_poly.pdbx_seq_one_letter_code
_entity_poly.pdbx_strand_id
1 'polypeptide(L)'
;MQCECKFEQRRKSRRIEHEFSLSPSRPARLSLPRSCHDTAIPEPHTCVDCRSLAVRICSPEVLVLHVQSFDLGPAGLPIRRLSAADLAACVELAADRGWPPEQNKWRLLFAVSEAYGIDDPAGGLAAMAVLTRYGRQLAAVGTMVVASRFGRRGLGRRLMGHLLEQAGPAVVYLAANSSSYGRPLYQSLGFRSIDTVTRHAGRFAPRPHAALPGSLRSASMSDREPMAALDRKVFGADRGRVLTELFGLAERVLVAEDGRGALAGFAAAWRNESDLVIGPLVAADLAVARTLITAVAAEENGSVRVDIRGGHLELANWAAARGLVPCGSATLMVHGGNLPGDRDKLFAPVSGATG
;
A
#
# COMPACT_ATOMS: atom_id res chain seq x y z
N MET A 1 26.07 -18.08 -13.33
CA MET A 1 24.96 -17.98 -14.29
C MET A 1 23.97 -17.02 -13.67
N GLN A 2 24.07 -15.74 -14.06
CA GLN A 2 23.20 -14.66 -13.60
C GLN A 2 21.87 -14.79 -14.31
N CYS A 3 20.80 -15.04 -13.56
CA CYS A 3 19.43 -14.94 -14.07
C CYS A 3 19.00 -13.47 -13.99
N GLU A 4 19.23 -12.73 -15.08
CA GLU A 4 18.65 -11.41 -15.28
C GLU A 4 17.15 -11.58 -15.54
N CYS A 5 16.32 -11.13 -14.60
CA CYS A 5 14.91 -10.87 -14.84
C CYS A 5 14.82 -9.62 -15.75
N LYS A 6 14.95 -9.81 -17.05
CA LYS A 6 14.72 -8.77 -18.05
C LYS A 6 13.23 -8.44 -18.11
N PHE A 7 12.85 -7.36 -17.44
CA PHE A 7 11.66 -6.62 -17.81
C PHE A 7 11.95 -5.89 -19.11
N GLU A 8 11.60 -6.52 -20.23
CA GLU A 8 11.76 -5.96 -21.56
C GLU A 8 10.69 -4.90 -21.80
N GLN A 9 11.06 -3.64 -21.55
CA GLN A 9 10.30 -2.48 -21.99
C GLN A 9 10.33 -2.42 -23.51
N ARG A 10 9.34 -3.00 -24.19
CA ARG A 10 9.09 -2.70 -25.61
C ARG A 10 8.51 -1.30 -25.74
N ARG A 11 9.39 -0.31 -25.82
CA ARG A 11 9.07 1.00 -26.40
C ARG A 11 8.89 0.81 -27.93
N LYS A 12 7.66 0.71 -28.39
CA LYS A 12 7.35 1.01 -29.80
C LYS A 12 7.06 2.50 -29.90
N SER A 13 8.09 3.29 -30.15
CA SER A 13 7.96 4.63 -30.72
C SER A 13 7.51 4.50 -32.17
N ARG A 14 6.28 4.80 -32.48
CA ARG A 14 5.89 5.19 -33.83
C ARG A 14 6.04 6.70 -33.94
N ARG A 15 7.09 7.09 -34.66
CA ARG A 15 7.31 8.44 -35.18
C ARG A 15 6.29 8.64 -36.29
N ILE A 16 5.39 9.60 -36.12
CA ILE A 16 4.60 10.17 -37.20
C ILE A 16 5.12 11.60 -37.35
N GLU A 17 5.91 11.80 -38.41
CA GLU A 17 6.31 13.12 -38.87
C GLU A 17 5.14 13.72 -39.63
N HIS A 18 4.61 14.84 -39.12
CA HIS A 18 3.81 15.76 -39.91
C HIS A 18 4.50 17.13 -39.77
N GLU A 19 5.16 17.51 -40.85
CA GLU A 19 5.60 18.89 -41.11
C GLU A 19 4.36 19.81 -41.19
N PHE A 20 4.33 20.81 -40.32
CA PHE A 20 3.57 22.02 -40.55
C PHE A 20 4.45 23.23 -40.30
N SER A 21 4.84 23.85 -41.44
CA SER A 21 5.50 25.16 -41.51
C SER A 21 4.50 26.24 -41.11
N LEU A 22 4.80 27.02 -40.07
CA LEU A 22 4.17 28.31 -39.82
C LEU A 22 5.21 29.34 -39.46
N SER A 23 5.26 30.40 -40.30
CA SER A 23 6.03 31.62 -40.14
C SER A 23 5.70 32.42 -38.88
N PRO A 24 6.65 33.16 -38.33
CA PRO A 24 6.42 33.96 -37.13
C PRO A 24 5.84 35.36 -37.49
N SER A 25 4.61 35.62 -37.04
CA SER A 25 4.02 36.97 -37.03
C SER A 25 4.31 37.69 -35.72
N ARG A 26 4.75 38.94 -35.82
CA ARG A 26 5.17 39.86 -34.77
C ARG A 26 4.06 40.18 -33.75
N PRO A 27 4.44 40.48 -32.49
CA PRO A 27 3.45 40.90 -31.48
C PRO A 27 3.06 42.37 -31.70
N ALA A 28 1.74 42.61 -31.71
CA ALA A 28 1.15 43.96 -31.71
C ALA A 28 1.30 44.59 -30.31
N ARG A 29 1.86 45.80 -30.24
CA ARG A 29 1.85 46.65 -29.05
C ARG A 29 0.44 47.18 -28.82
N LEU A 30 -0.14 46.88 -27.69
CA LEU A 30 -1.34 47.59 -27.19
C LEU A 30 -0.90 48.74 -26.29
N SER A 31 -1.20 49.95 -26.69
CA SER A 31 -1.06 51.19 -25.96
C SER A 31 -2.16 51.32 -24.90
N LEU A 32 -1.78 51.62 -23.68
CA LEU A 32 -2.69 51.95 -22.56
C LEU A 32 -3.14 53.42 -22.70
N PRO A 33 -4.46 53.73 -22.48
CA PRO A 33 -4.88 55.10 -22.23
C PRO A 33 -4.64 55.47 -20.74
N ARG A 34 -4.18 56.72 -20.56
CA ARG A 34 -3.96 57.39 -19.26
C ARG A 34 -5.29 58.00 -18.76
N SER A 35 -5.32 58.10 -17.41
CA SER A 35 -6.10 59.00 -16.56
C SER A 35 -7.60 58.66 -16.31
N CYS A 36 -7.89 58.39 -15.05
CA CYS A 36 -9.03 58.96 -14.34
C CYS A 36 -8.61 59.37 -12.93
N HIS A 37 -8.90 60.64 -12.62
CA HIS A 37 -8.63 61.32 -11.37
C HIS A 37 -9.66 60.96 -10.28
N ASP A 38 -9.19 60.92 -9.05
CA ASP A 38 -9.77 61.16 -7.75
C ASP A 38 -11.28 61.18 -7.57
N THR A 39 -11.78 60.21 -6.77
CA THR A 39 -12.83 60.52 -5.76
C THR A 39 -12.64 59.56 -4.56
N ALA A 40 -12.81 60.18 -3.35
CA ALA A 40 -12.50 59.67 -2.04
C ALA A 40 -13.18 58.34 -1.67
N ILE A 41 -12.40 57.48 -1.00
CA ILE A 41 -12.83 56.17 -0.47
C ILE A 41 -13.24 56.36 0.99
N PRO A 42 -14.41 55.91 1.46
CA PRO A 42 -14.68 55.76 2.88
C PRO A 42 -14.07 54.44 3.42
N GLU A 43 -13.65 54.50 4.68
CA GLU A 43 -12.90 53.43 5.37
C GLU A 43 -13.63 52.08 5.46
N PRO A 44 -12.92 50.94 5.43
CA PRO A 44 -13.52 49.62 5.48
C PRO A 44 -13.69 49.18 6.92
N HIS A 45 -14.92 48.82 7.30
CA HIS A 45 -15.19 47.99 8.49
C HIS A 45 -14.69 46.58 8.23
N THR A 46 -13.87 46.09 9.15
CA THR A 46 -13.29 44.76 9.17
C THR A 46 -14.33 43.66 9.15
N CYS A 47 -14.37 42.87 8.11
CA CYS A 47 -15.02 41.57 8.12
C CYS A 47 -13.94 40.49 7.96
N VAL A 48 -13.87 39.64 8.97
CA VAL A 48 -12.94 38.49 9.04
C VAL A 48 -13.51 37.38 8.15
N ASP A 49 -12.64 36.76 7.37
CA ASP A 49 -12.87 35.53 6.63
C ASP A 49 -13.58 35.60 5.25
N CYS A 50 -12.84 36.08 4.25
CA CYS A 50 -13.09 35.74 2.84
C CYS A 50 -11.78 35.58 2.08
N ARG A 51 -11.13 34.44 2.23
CA ARG A 51 -9.87 34.10 1.50
C ARG A 51 -10.09 33.33 0.20
N SER A 52 -11.15 33.53 -0.58
CA SER A 52 -11.26 32.80 -1.84
C SER A 52 -12.20 33.34 -2.92
N LEU A 53 -12.68 34.58 -2.87
CA LEU A 53 -13.47 35.14 -3.96
C LEU A 53 -13.00 36.53 -4.33
N ALA A 54 -12.31 36.67 -5.46
CA ALA A 54 -12.06 37.97 -6.09
C ALA A 54 -13.19 38.22 -7.11
N VAL A 55 -14.14 39.12 -6.75
CA VAL A 55 -15.21 39.59 -7.65
C VAL A 55 -14.75 40.89 -8.30
N ARG A 56 -14.57 40.90 -9.62
CA ARG A 56 -14.45 42.13 -10.39
C ARG A 56 -15.81 42.50 -10.95
N ILE A 57 -16.33 43.66 -10.53
CA ILE A 57 -17.54 44.26 -11.06
C ILE A 57 -17.15 45.18 -12.22
N CYS A 58 -17.49 44.82 -13.46
CA CYS A 58 -17.38 45.65 -14.64
C CYS A 58 -18.78 45.90 -15.19
N SER A 59 -19.31 47.11 -14.95
CA SER A 59 -20.56 47.74 -15.45
C SER A 59 -21.91 47.18 -14.94
N PRO A 60 -22.98 48.01 -14.84
CA PRO A 60 -24.22 47.71 -14.12
C PRO A 60 -25.23 46.80 -14.83
N GLU A 61 -24.96 46.33 -16.01
CA GLU A 61 -26.01 45.65 -16.84
C GLU A 61 -25.82 44.14 -17.04
N VAL A 62 -24.68 43.56 -16.72
CA VAL A 62 -24.51 42.09 -16.79
C VAL A 62 -23.56 41.62 -15.68
N LEU A 63 -24.12 41.02 -14.64
CA LEU A 63 -23.36 40.33 -13.62
C LEU A 63 -22.92 38.96 -14.16
N VAL A 64 -21.87 38.94 -14.98
CA VAL A 64 -21.18 37.68 -15.31
C VAL A 64 -20.24 37.34 -14.18
N LEU A 65 -20.68 36.43 -13.30
CA LEU A 65 -19.78 35.80 -12.35
C LEU A 65 -18.78 34.95 -13.12
N HIS A 66 -17.66 35.55 -13.51
CA HIS A 66 -16.47 34.79 -13.88
C HIS A 66 -15.93 34.16 -12.60
N VAL A 67 -16.43 32.98 -12.26
CA VAL A 67 -15.71 32.10 -11.34
C VAL A 67 -14.45 31.68 -12.09
N GLN A 68 -13.36 32.43 -11.90
CA GLN A 68 -12.06 31.89 -12.23
C GLN A 68 -11.92 30.66 -11.34
N SER A 69 -12.02 29.49 -11.95
CA SER A 69 -11.56 28.26 -11.31
C SER A 69 -10.06 28.48 -11.03
N PHE A 70 -9.75 28.93 -9.80
CA PHE A 70 -8.39 28.79 -9.32
C PHE A 70 -8.08 27.31 -9.46
N ASP A 71 -7.12 27.00 -10.32
CA ASP A 71 -6.48 25.69 -10.32
C ASP A 71 -5.85 25.54 -8.94
N LEU A 72 -6.66 25.07 -7.98
CA LEU A 72 -6.22 24.58 -6.70
C LEU A 72 -5.42 23.34 -7.07
N GLY A 73 -4.17 23.57 -7.42
CA GLY A 73 -3.29 22.47 -7.74
C GLY A 73 -3.52 21.32 -6.73
N PRO A 74 -3.24 20.05 -7.04
CA PRO A 74 -3.68 18.89 -6.27
C PRO A 74 -3.41 18.97 -4.76
N ALA A 75 -2.58 19.90 -4.33
CA ALA A 75 -2.33 20.22 -2.92
C ALA A 75 -3.54 20.82 -2.17
N GLY A 76 -4.51 21.42 -2.86
CA GLY A 76 -5.74 22.00 -2.27
C GLY A 76 -6.95 21.06 -2.27
N LEU A 77 -6.92 19.94 -3.00
CA LEU A 77 -8.06 19.04 -3.11
C LEU A 77 -8.33 18.29 -1.78
N PRO A 78 -9.62 18.06 -1.40
CA PRO A 78 -9.95 17.37 -0.17
C PRO A 78 -9.45 15.91 -0.16
N ILE A 79 -9.06 15.43 1.01
CA ILE A 79 -8.90 13.99 1.26
C ILE A 79 -10.29 13.47 1.62
N ARG A 80 -10.75 12.44 0.91
CA ARG A 80 -12.00 11.77 1.21
C ARG A 80 -11.82 10.30 1.53
N ARG A 81 -12.80 9.73 2.20
CA ARG A 81 -12.89 8.29 2.38
C ARG A 81 -13.27 7.64 1.06
N LEU A 82 -12.61 6.53 0.74
CA LEU A 82 -12.91 5.69 -0.42
C LEU A 82 -13.81 4.53 0.02
N SER A 83 -14.62 4.06 -0.92
CA SER A 83 -15.56 2.94 -0.78
C SER A 83 -15.27 1.86 -1.82
N ALA A 84 -16.01 0.77 -1.78
CA ALA A 84 -15.92 -0.28 -2.80
C ALA A 84 -16.21 0.22 -4.23
N ALA A 85 -16.96 1.32 -4.39
CA ALA A 85 -17.21 1.95 -5.69
C ALA A 85 -15.92 2.55 -6.30
N ASP A 86 -14.93 2.89 -5.47
CA ASP A 86 -13.66 3.47 -5.90
C ASP A 86 -12.60 2.40 -6.28
N LEU A 87 -12.94 1.11 -6.14
CA LEU A 87 -11.98 0.01 -6.34
C LEU A 87 -11.32 0.06 -7.73
N ALA A 88 -12.09 0.33 -8.78
CA ALA A 88 -11.55 0.43 -10.14
C ALA A 88 -10.50 1.54 -10.25
N ALA A 89 -10.82 2.74 -9.74
CA ALA A 89 -9.89 3.88 -9.73
C ALA A 89 -8.62 3.59 -8.89
N CYS A 90 -8.73 2.81 -7.81
CA CYS A 90 -7.59 2.38 -7.02
C CYS A 90 -6.66 1.45 -7.81
N VAL A 91 -7.23 0.48 -8.54
CA VAL A 91 -6.48 -0.45 -9.39
C VAL A 91 -5.79 0.30 -10.54
N GLU A 92 -6.48 1.22 -11.19
CA GLU A 92 -5.93 2.07 -12.25
C GLU A 92 -4.76 2.92 -11.74
N LEU A 93 -4.92 3.56 -10.56
CA LEU A 93 -3.85 4.33 -9.94
C LEU A 93 -2.64 3.46 -9.58
N ALA A 94 -2.85 2.24 -9.11
CA ALA A 94 -1.78 1.29 -8.84
C ALA A 94 -1.05 0.88 -10.14
N ALA A 95 -1.81 0.65 -11.22
CA ALA A 95 -1.27 0.32 -12.55
C ALA A 95 -0.43 1.48 -13.14
N ASP A 96 -0.78 2.75 -12.91
CA ASP A 96 0.03 3.93 -13.27
C ASP A 96 1.44 3.88 -12.65
N ARG A 97 1.57 3.17 -11.51
CA ARG A 97 2.85 2.95 -10.82
C ARG A 97 3.50 1.61 -11.14
N GLY A 98 2.97 0.87 -12.11
CA GLY A 98 3.48 -0.43 -12.53
C GLY A 98 3.20 -1.55 -11.52
N TRP A 99 2.20 -1.38 -10.63
CA TRP A 99 1.79 -2.44 -9.74
C TRP A 99 0.84 -3.39 -10.45
N PRO A 100 0.93 -4.70 -10.19
CA PRO A 100 0.00 -5.67 -10.76
C PRO A 100 -1.42 -5.47 -10.21
N PRO A 101 -2.45 -5.88 -10.95
CA PRO A 101 -3.86 -5.70 -10.57
C PRO A 101 -4.34 -6.71 -9.52
N GLU A 102 -3.67 -6.82 -8.40
CA GLU A 102 -3.86 -7.79 -7.30
C GLU A 102 -5.29 -7.80 -6.71
N GLN A 103 -6.27 -8.31 -7.45
CA GLN A 103 -7.71 -8.20 -7.12
C GLN A 103 -8.07 -8.74 -5.73
N ASN A 104 -7.58 -9.92 -5.36
CA ASN A 104 -7.88 -10.51 -4.05
C ASN A 104 -7.28 -9.69 -2.90
N LYS A 105 -6.09 -9.13 -3.10
CA LYS A 105 -5.50 -8.20 -2.14
C LYS A 105 -6.36 -6.93 -1.98
N TRP A 106 -6.86 -6.36 -3.08
CA TRP A 106 -7.73 -5.20 -3.03
C TRP A 106 -9.05 -5.49 -2.30
N ARG A 107 -9.69 -6.64 -2.58
CA ARG A 107 -10.89 -7.08 -1.87
C ARG A 107 -10.64 -7.19 -0.37
N LEU A 108 -9.54 -7.85 0.02
CA LEU A 108 -9.15 -7.95 1.42
C LEU A 108 -8.95 -6.56 2.05
N LEU A 109 -8.21 -5.66 1.40
CA LEU A 109 -7.94 -4.32 1.93
C LEU A 109 -9.22 -3.52 2.14
N PHE A 110 -10.14 -3.52 1.18
CA PHE A 110 -11.41 -2.80 1.33
C PHE A 110 -12.32 -3.43 2.40
N ALA A 111 -12.22 -4.73 2.64
CA ALA A 111 -12.98 -5.40 3.69
C ALA A 111 -12.46 -5.07 5.10
N VAL A 112 -11.14 -4.85 5.29
CA VAL A 112 -10.53 -4.76 6.62
C VAL A 112 -9.94 -3.40 6.96
N SER A 113 -9.79 -2.49 5.98
CA SER A 113 -9.10 -1.21 6.14
C SER A 113 -10.02 -0.02 5.88
N GLU A 114 -9.56 1.14 6.31
CA GLU A 114 -10.10 2.44 5.92
C GLU A 114 -9.26 2.97 4.76
N ALA A 115 -9.87 3.14 3.58
CA ALA A 115 -9.20 3.69 2.42
C ALA A 115 -9.46 5.20 2.31
N TYR A 116 -8.43 5.97 1.98
CA TYR A 116 -8.49 7.42 1.79
C TYR A 116 -7.86 7.79 0.46
N GLY A 117 -8.41 8.80 -0.19
CA GLY A 117 -7.92 9.25 -1.49
C GLY A 117 -8.10 10.75 -1.71
N ILE A 118 -7.42 11.22 -2.73
CA ILE A 118 -7.54 12.57 -3.28
C ILE A 118 -7.95 12.39 -4.73
N ASP A 119 -9.08 12.98 -5.10
CA ASP A 119 -9.56 12.90 -6.47
C ASP A 119 -8.67 13.68 -7.44
N ASP A 120 -8.62 13.22 -8.66
CA ASP A 120 -8.00 13.93 -9.76
C ASP A 120 -9.06 14.77 -10.47
N PRO A 121 -8.87 16.09 -10.68
CA PRO A 121 -9.79 16.92 -11.43
C PRO A 121 -10.07 16.42 -12.84
N ALA A 122 -9.15 15.67 -13.43
CA ALA A 122 -9.30 15.06 -14.76
C ALA A 122 -10.03 13.71 -14.72
N GLY A 123 -10.46 13.25 -13.55
CA GLY A 123 -11.11 11.96 -13.32
C GLY A 123 -10.17 10.93 -12.67
N GLY A 124 -10.75 10.03 -11.88
CA GLY A 124 -10.01 9.02 -11.11
C GLY A 124 -9.35 9.58 -9.84
N LEU A 125 -8.24 8.98 -9.42
CA LEU A 125 -7.53 9.32 -8.19
C LEU A 125 -6.14 9.91 -8.46
N ALA A 126 -5.81 11.03 -7.80
CA ALA A 126 -4.48 11.62 -7.75
C ALA A 126 -3.58 10.93 -6.73
N ALA A 127 -4.14 10.48 -5.62
CA ALA A 127 -3.43 9.73 -4.58
C ALA A 127 -4.39 8.89 -3.75
N MET A 128 -3.87 7.81 -3.17
CA MET A 128 -4.62 6.98 -2.22
C MET A 128 -3.70 6.29 -1.22
N ALA A 129 -4.27 5.89 -0.08
CA ALA A 129 -3.64 4.99 0.89
C ALA A 129 -4.69 4.28 1.73
N VAL A 130 -4.31 3.17 2.37
CA VAL A 130 -5.18 2.46 3.31
C VAL A 130 -4.60 2.49 4.73
N LEU A 131 -5.48 2.54 5.72
CA LEU A 131 -5.18 2.43 7.15
C LEU A 131 -5.91 1.23 7.70
N THR A 132 -5.19 0.22 8.13
CA THR A 132 -5.74 -0.96 8.83
C THR A 132 -5.51 -0.80 10.32
N ARG A 133 -6.58 -0.79 11.11
CA ARG A 133 -6.49 -0.65 12.57
C ARG A 133 -6.51 -2.01 13.25
N TYR A 134 -5.67 -2.18 14.25
CA TYR A 134 -5.62 -3.34 15.14
C TYR A 134 -5.88 -2.86 16.58
N GLY A 135 -7.16 -2.67 16.88
CA GLY A 135 -7.57 -2.03 18.11
C GLY A 135 -7.16 -0.55 18.17
N ARG A 136 -6.84 -0.06 19.39
CA ARG A 136 -6.44 1.34 19.62
C ARG A 136 -4.93 1.55 19.66
N GLN A 137 -4.14 0.47 19.65
CA GLN A 137 -2.70 0.52 19.95
C GLN A 137 -1.82 0.38 18.72
N LEU A 138 -2.32 -0.22 17.65
CA LEU A 138 -1.53 -0.52 16.46
C LEU A 138 -2.33 -0.25 15.19
N ALA A 139 -1.67 0.30 14.19
CA ALA A 139 -2.23 0.45 12.84
C ALA A 139 -1.17 0.18 11.77
N ALA A 140 -1.61 -0.28 10.61
CA ALA A 140 -0.77 -0.44 9.43
C ALA A 140 -1.19 0.54 8.35
N VAL A 141 -0.22 1.19 7.71
CA VAL A 141 -0.44 1.95 6.47
C VAL A 141 0.03 1.11 5.30
N GLY A 142 -0.86 0.90 4.35
CA GLY A 142 -0.58 0.15 3.13
C GLY A 142 -0.97 0.91 1.87
N THR A 143 -0.53 0.39 0.73
CA THR A 143 -0.91 0.88 -0.60
C THR A 143 -0.90 2.41 -0.76
N MET A 144 0.11 3.08 -0.18
CA MET A 144 0.33 4.51 -0.41
C MET A 144 0.82 4.72 -1.85
N VAL A 145 -0.05 5.30 -2.67
CA VAL A 145 0.19 5.52 -4.10
C VAL A 145 -0.14 6.96 -4.45
N VAL A 146 0.71 7.59 -5.26
CA VAL A 146 0.49 8.93 -5.86
C VAL A 146 0.67 8.77 -7.36
N ALA A 147 -0.28 9.24 -8.16
CA ALA A 147 -0.20 9.20 -9.61
C ALA A 147 1.10 9.82 -10.12
N SER A 148 1.68 9.24 -11.15
CA SER A 148 2.98 9.64 -11.69
C SER A 148 3.04 11.14 -12.03
N ARG A 149 1.98 11.68 -12.62
CA ARG A 149 1.81 13.10 -12.99
C ARG A 149 1.74 14.07 -11.81
N PHE A 150 1.45 13.57 -10.61
CA PHE A 150 1.39 14.35 -9.37
C PHE A 150 2.56 14.09 -8.43
N GLY A 151 3.58 13.39 -8.90
CA GLY A 151 4.78 13.11 -8.13
C GLY A 151 5.46 14.42 -7.61
N ARG A 152 5.95 14.38 -6.37
CA ARG A 152 6.68 15.50 -5.71
C ARG A 152 5.88 16.80 -5.50
N ARG A 153 4.56 16.76 -5.58
CA ARG A 153 3.66 17.89 -5.30
C ARG A 153 3.07 17.87 -3.87
N GLY A 154 3.67 17.11 -2.95
CA GLY A 154 3.26 17.09 -1.54
C GLY A 154 2.10 16.17 -1.20
N LEU A 155 1.40 15.55 -2.17
CA LEU A 155 0.21 14.72 -1.93
C LEU A 155 0.49 13.54 -1.00
N GLY A 156 1.62 12.84 -1.18
CA GLY A 156 2.00 11.73 -0.31
C GLY A 156 2.23 12.16 1.14
N ARG A 157 2.85 13.32 1.37
CA ARG A 157 3.05 13.89 2.72
C ARG A 157 1.72 14.23 3.37
N ARG A 158 0.86 14.90 2.63
CA ARG A 158 -0.46 15.32 3.11
C ARG A 158 -1.33 14.11 3.46
N LEU A 159 -1.37 13.10 2.57
CA LEU A 159 -2.14 11.89 2.80
C LEU A 159 -1.60 11.10 4.01
N MET A 160 -0.26 10.95 4.15
CA MET A 160 0.34 10.30 5.32
C MET A 160 0.04 11.08 6.62
N GLY A 161 0.12 12.42 6.59
CA GLY A 161 -0.27 13.26 7.74
C GLY A 161 -1.71 12.97 8.18
N HIS A 162 -2.65 12.95 7.23
CA HIS A 162 -4.04 12.59 7.51
C HIS A 162 -4.17 11.18 8.12
N LEU A 163 -3.45 10.17 7.59
CA LEU A 163 -3.50 8.82 8.15
C LEU A 163 -2.95 8.75 9.57
N LEU A 164 -1.88 9.51 9.89
CA LEU A 164 -1.34 9.60 11.24
C LEU A 164 -2.33 10.27 12.20
N GLU A 165 -3.00 11.33 11.78
CA GLU A 165 -4.08 11.97 12.54
C GLU A 165 -5.23 10.98 12.80
N GLN A 166 -5.66 10.24 11.77
CA GLN A 166 -6.68 9.21 11.92
C GLN A 166 -6.22 8.10 12.86
N ALA A 167 -4.97 7.63 12.77
CA ALA A 167 -4.43 6.60 13.66
C ALA A 167 -4.40 7.05 15.14
N GLY A 168 -4.29 8.37 15.39
CA GLY A 168 -4.23 8.93 16.72
C GLY A 168 -3.00 8.44 17.49
N PRO A 169 -3.14 7.97 18.75
CA PRO A 169 -2.02 7.56 19.58
C PRO A 169 -1.46 6.17 19.23
N ALA A 170 -2.01 5.48 18.22
CA ALA A 170 -1.55 4.15 17.85
C ALA A 170 -0.12 4.18 17.30
N VAL A 171 0.64 3.13 17.57
CA VAL A 171 1.88 2.84 16.84
C VAL A 171 1.51 2.54 15.39
N VAL A 172 2.10 3.26 14.45
CA VAL A 172 1.83 3.08 13.02
C VAL A 172 3.03 2.44 12.34
N TYR A 173 2.79 1.39 11.57
CA TYR A 173 3.85 0.78 10.77
C TYR A 173 3.46 0.63 9.30
N LEU A 174 4.45 0.47 8.46
CA LEU A 174 4.31 0.25 7.03
C LEU A 174 5.49 -0.55 6.46
N ALA A 175 5.27 -1.18 5.32
CA ALA A 175 6.33 -1.78 4.51
C ALA A 175 6.60 -0.85 3.30
N ALA A 176 7.70 -0.12 3.37
CA ALA A 176 8.14 0.79 2.32
C ALA A 176 8.87 0.01 1.23
N ASN A 177 8.30 -0.07 0.04
CA ASN A 177 9.00 -0.60 -1.12
C ASN A 177 10.29 0.19 -1.38
N SER A 178 11.27 -0.45 -2.04
CA SER A 178 12.59 0.11 -2.34
C SER A 178 12.56 1.31 -3.31
N SER A 179 11.42 2.00 -3.44
CA SER A 179 11.32 3.21 -4.27
C SER A 179 12.12 4.36 -3.65
N SER A 180 12.82 5.11 -4.47
CA SER A 180 13.63 6.27 -4.07
C SER A 180 12.83 7.41 -3.42
N TYR A 181 11.50 7.37 -3.46
CA TYR A 181 10.63 8.45 -2.98
C TYR A 181 9.92 8.16 -1.67
N GLY A 182 9.47 6.93 -1.44
CA GLY A 182 8.66 6.58 -0.27
C GLY A 182 9.45 6.67 1.03
N ARG A 183 10.59 5.98 1.11
CA ARG A 183 11.40 5.91 2.32
C ARG A 183 11.86 7.27 2.87
N PRO A 184 12.42 8.20 2.05
CA PRO A 184 12.77 9.54 2.55
C PRO A 184 11.56 10.34 3.05
N LEU A 185 10.40 10.21 2.40
CA LEU A 185 9.17 10.83 2.87
C LEU A 185 8.80 10.32 4.27
N TYR A 186 8.76 9.01 4.48
CA TYR A 186 8.40 8.42 5.77
C TYR A 186 9.40 8.79 6.86
N GLN A 187 10.70 8.77 6.57
CA GLN A 187 11.74 9.23 7.50
C GLN A 187 11.53 10.69 7.91
N SER A 188 11.18 11.59 6.96
CA SER A 188 10.90 13.00 7.26
C SER A 188 9.62 13.23 8.07
N LEU A 189 8.77 12.21 8.20
CA LEU A 189 7.57 12.18 9.04
C LEU A 189 7.78 11.42 10.36
N GLY A 190 9.02 11.09 10.70
CA GLY A 190 9.38 10.46 11.98
C GLY A 190 9.31 8.92 11.97
N PHE A 191 9.10 8.29 10.83
CA PHE A 191 9.21 6.83 10.74
C PHE A 191 10.68 6.39 10.81
N ARG A 192 10.97 5.37 11.59
CA ARG A 192 12.27 4.71 11.66
C ARG A 192 12.22 3.30 11.05
N SER A 193 13.29 2.91 10.38
CA SER A 193 13.44 1.54 9.86
C SER A 193 13.73 0.58 10.99
N ILE A 194 13.06 -0.58 10.99
CA ILE A 194 13.22 -1.60 12.06
C ILE A 194 13.56 -2.98 11.52
N ASP A 195 13.20 -3.32 10.29
CA ASP A 195 13.42 -4.63 9.69
C ASP A 195 13.28 -4.52 8.16
N THR A 196 13.44 -5.63 7.47
CA THR A 196 13.13 -5.79 6.06
C THR A 196 12.15 -6.94 5.86
N VAL A 197 11.44 -6.91 4.73
CA VAL A 197 10.63 -8.04 4.26
C VAL A 197 11.03 -8.30 2.82
N THR A 198 11.53 -9.48 2.53
CA THR A 198 11.97 -9.87 1.20
C THR A 198 11.00 -10.85 0.59
N ARG A 199 10.47 -10.50 -0.57
CA ARG A 199 9.63 -11.39 -1.37
C ARG A 199 10.50 -12.49 -1.97
N HIS A 200 10.12 -13.73 -1.73
CA HIS A 200 10.68 -14.91 -2.35
C HIS A 200 9.59 -15.56 -3.19
N ALA A 201 9.84 -15.77 -4.48
CA ALA A 201 8.85 -16.38 -5.37
C ALA A 201 9.51 -17.29 -6.39
N GLY A 202 8.72 -18.23 -6.90
CA GLY A 202 9.13 -19.18 -7.93
C GLY A 202 8.45 -20.53 -7.80
N ARG A 203 8.86 -21.46 -8.60
CA ARG A 203 8.37 -22.84 -8.55
C ARG A 203 9.07 -23.58 -7.42
N PHE A 204 8.28 -24.02 -6.43
CA PHE A 204 8.82 -24.73 -5.28
C PHE A 204 9.24 -26.15 -5.65
N ALA A 205 10.48 -26.54 -5.32
CA ALA A 205 11.00 -27.87 -5.48
C ALA A 205 11.08 -28.56 -4.11
N PRO A 206 10.13 -29.43 -3.75
CA PRO A 206 10.15 -30.11 -2.46
C PRO A 206 11.38 -31.01 -2.37
N ARG A 207 12.00 -31.05 -1.20
CA ARG A 207 13.11 -31.96 -0.86
C ARG A 207 12.81 -32.62 0.47
N PRO A 208 13.24 -33.85 0.70
CA PRO A 208 13.09 -34.50 1.99
C PRO A 208 13.61 -33.59 3.12
N HIS A 209 12.87 -33.51 4.20
CA HIS A 209 13.26 -32.84 5.44
C HIS A 209 12.80 -33.69 6.63
N ALA A 210 13.35 -33.44 7.80
CA ALA A 210 12.97 -34.14 9.00
C ALA A 210 11.46 -33.96 9.28
N ALA A 211 10.79 -35.05 9.60
CA ALA A 211 9.40 -35.00 10.02
C ALA A 211 9.27 -34.21 11.34
N LEU A 212 8.18 -33.46 11.46
CA LEU A 212 7.85 -32.85 12.75
C LEU A 212 7.47 -33.93 13.77
N PRO A 213 7.79 -33.73 15.07
CA PRO A 213 7.31 -34.60 16.13
C PRO A 213 5.84 -34.34 16.50
N GLY A 214 4.98 -34.08 15.52
CA GLY A 214 3.59 -33.72 15.71
C GLY A 214 2.76 -33.96 14.45
N SER A 215 1.56 -33.38 14.39
CA SER A 215 0.66 -33.52 13.26
C SER A 215 0.62 -32.26 12.38
N LEU A 216 0.32 -32.45 11.12
CA LEU A 216 0.04 -31.39 10.15
C LEU A 216 -1.27 -31.74 9.45
N ARG A 217 -2.21 -30.79 9.45
CA ARG A 217 -3.54 -30.99 8.87
C ARG A 217 -4.15 -29.69 8.38
N SER A 218 -5.19 -29.81 7.58
CA SER A 218 -6.04 -28.67 7.25
C SER A 218 -6.72 -28.13 8.51
N ALA A 219 -6.82 -26.80 8.58
CA ALA A 219 -7.54 -26.14 9.66
C ALA A 219 -9.05 -26.39 9.53
N SER A 220 -9.69 -26.52 10.68
CA SER A 220 -11.15 -26.65 10.83
C SER A 220 -11.75 -25.40 11.49
N MET A 221 -13.06 -25.35 11.64
CA MET A 221 -13.72 -24.25 12.34
C MET A 221 -13.30 -24.16 13.82
N SER A 222 -12.99 -25.29 14.45
CA SER A 222 -12.53 -25.33 15.84
C SER A 222 -11.13 -24.76 16.03
N ASP A 223 -10.33 -24.63 14.98
CA ASP A 223 -8.97 -24.06 15.03
C ASP A 223 -8.98 -22.53 15.00
N ARG A 224 -10.08 -21.90 14.63
CA ARG A 224 -10.16 -20.45 14.45
C ARG A 224 -9.75 -19.67 15.69
N GLU A 225 -10.31 -20.01 16.85
CA GLU A 225 -9.98 -19.32 18.10
C GLU A 225 -8.54 -19.61 18.58
N PRO A 226 -8.05 -20.87 18.61
CA PRO A 226 -6.64 -21.15 18.88
C PRO A 226 -5.68 -20.42 17.95
N MET A 227 -5.97 -20.36 16.64
CA MET A 227 -5.16 -19.62 15.66
C MET A 227 -5.18 -18.12 15.93
N ALA A 228 -6.35 -17.54 16.20
CA ALA A 228 -6.48 -16.11 16.54
C ALA A 228 -5.76 -15.76 17.85
N ALA A 229 -5.78 -16.63 18.85
CA ALA A 229 -5.07 -16.47 20.12
C ALA A 229 -3.54 -16.52 19.92
N LEU A 230 -3.05 -17.48 19.15
CA LEU A 230 -1.63 -17.58 18.79
C LEU A 230 -1.19 -16.36 17.98
N ASP A 231 -1.97 -15.98 16.99
CA ASP A 231 -1.72 -14.81 16.16
C ASP A 231 -1.65 -13.52 16.97
N ARG A 232 -2.60 -13.30 17.88
CA ARG A 232 -2.62 -12.13 18.77
C ARG A 232 -1.36 -12.04 19.62
N LYS A 233 -0.88 -13.16 20.15
CA LYS A 233 0.38 -13.23 20.90
C LYS A 233 1.58 -12.88 20.04
N VAL A 234 1.65 -13.42 18.83
CA VAL A 234 2.78 -13.25 17.91
C VAL A 234 2.73 -11.88 17.23
N PHE A 235 1.60 -11.46 16.75
CA PHE A 235 1.42 -10.16 16.09
C PHE A 235 1.41 -9.00 17.08
N GLY A 236 0.94 -9.24 18.31
CA GLY A 236 0.89 -8.26 19.39
C GLY A 236 -0.36 -7.36 19.37
N ALA A 237 -1.33 -7.66 18.52
CA ALA A 237 -2.63 -7.00 18.48
C ALA A 237 -3.67 -7.94 17.89
N ASP A 238 -4.95 -7.65 18.15
CA ASP A 238 -6.05 -8.43 17.57
C ASP A 238 -6.22 -8.08 16.08
N ARG A 239 -5.98 -9.07 15.22
CA ARG A 239 -6.29 -9.00 13.79
C ARG A 239 -7.30 -10.05 13.33
N GLY A 240 -8.18 -10.48 14.23
CA GLY A 240 -9.20 -11.48 13.95
C GLY A 240 -10.04 -11.16 12.72
N ARG A 241 -10.40 -9.88 12.49
CA ARG A 241 -11.10 -9.46 11.28
C ARG A 241 -10.28 -9.74 10.01
N VAL A 242 -8.99 -9.43 10.02
CA VAL A 242 -8.10 -9.70 8.85
C VAL A 242 -8.00 -11.20 8.60
N LEU A 243 -7.84 -12.01 9.65
CA LEU A 243 -7.78 -13.46 9.53
C LEU A 243 -9.10 -14.05 9.02
N THR A 244 -10.24 -13.56 9.49
CA THR A 244 -11.56 -14.03 9.04
C THR A 244 -11.77 -13.77 7.55
N GLU A 245 -11.50 -12.55 7.08
CA GLU A 245 -11.64 -12.21 5.66
C GLU A 245 -10.62 -12.99 4.80
N LEU A 246 -9.38 -13.10 5.28
CA LEU A 246 -8.35 -13.85 4.59
C LEU A 246 -8.70 -15.33 4.45
N PHE A 247 -9.20 -15.97 5.52
CA PHE A 247 -9.59 -17.39 5.47
C PHE A 247 -10.77 -17.63 4.54
N GLY A 248 -11.60 -16.62 4.30
CA GLY A 248 -12.63 -16.66 3.25
C GLY A 248 -12.07 -16.60 1.83
N LEU A 249 -10.85 -16.10 1.64
CA LEU A 249 -10.16 -16.02 0.35
C LEU A 249 -9.11 -17.12 0.18
N ALA A 250 -8.69 -17.78 1.28
CA ALA A 250 -7.61 -18.75 1.26
C ALA A 250 -8.04 -20.04 0.55
N GLU A 251 -7.17 -20.54 -0.32
CA GLU A 251 -7.32 -21.87 -0.92
C GLU A 251 -6.97 -22.96 0.08
N ARG A 252 -6.08 -22.67 1.03
CA ARG A 252 -5.61 -23.60 2.04
C ARG A 252 -5.30 -22.86 3.34
N VAL A 253 -5.68 -23.47 4.45
CA VAL A 253 -5.24 -23.06 5.79
C VAL A 253 -4.77 -24.33 6.50
N LEU A 254 -3.51 -24.37 6.87
CA LEU A 254 -2.88 -25.51 7.54
C LEU A 254 -2.53 -25.16 8.98
N VAL A 255 -2.67 -26.11 9.86
CA VAL A 255 -2.21 -26.06 11.25
C VAL A 255 -1.19 -27.16 11.52
N ALA A 256 -0.15 -26.81 12.24
CA ALA A 256 0.85 -27.73 12.78
C ALA A 256 0.67 -27.82 14.29
N GLU A 257 0.63 -29.05 14.80
CA GLU A 257 0.55 -29.35 16.22
C GLU A 257 1.87 -29.95 16.68
N ASP A 258 2.23 -29.74 17.94
CA ASP A 258 3.40 -30.36 18.57
C ASP A 258 3.10 -31.82 18.97
N GLY A 259 4.10 -32.52 19.53
CA GLY A 259 3.93 -33.90 20.00
C GLY A 259 2.95 -34.08 21.15
N ARG A 260 2.38 -32.99 21.68
CA ARG A 260 1.35 -32.99 22.75
C ARG A 260 -0.03 -32.59 22.21
N GLY A 261 -0.15 -32.32 20.91
CA GLY A 261 -1.37 -31.85 20.27
C GLY A 261 -1.65 -30.35 20.45
N ALA A 262 -0.69 -29.58 20.97
CA ALA A 262 -0.85 -28.12 21.05
C ALA A 262 -0.49 -27.45 19.73
N LEU A 263 -1.21 -26.35 19.39
CA LEU A 263 -0.96 -25.59 18.18
C LEU A 263 0.45 -24.98 18.18
N ALA A 264 1.32 -25.50 17.33
CA ALA A 264 2.71 -25.03 17.15
C ALA A 264 2.84 -23.98 16.04
N GLY A 265 1.86 -23.89 15.13
CA GLY A 265 1.88 -22.90 14.07
C GLY A 265 0.76 -23.06 13.07
N PHE A 266 0.60 -22.09 12.20
CA PHE A 266 -0.35 -22.14 11.08
C PHE A 266 0.15 -21.31 9.89
N ALA A 267 -0.36 -21.63 8.71
CA ALA A 267 -0.17 -20.88 7.49
C ALA A 267 -1.47 -20.82 6.69
N ALA A 268 -1.73 -19.66 6.10
CA ALA A 268 -2.74 -19.52 5.07
C ALA A 268 -2.07 -19.37 3.71
N ALA A 269 -2.72 -19.91 2.68
CA ALA A 269 -2.31 -19.76 1.30
C ALA A 269 -3.48 -19.26 0.46
N TRP A 270 -3.26 -18.18 -0.26
CA TRP A 270 -4.29 -17.51 -1.04
C TRP A 270 -3.75 -17.06 -2.40
N ARG A 271 -4.61 -17.10 -3.42
CA ARG A 271 -4.23 -16.71 -4.78
C ARG A 271 -4.17 -15.20 -4.92
N ASN A 272 -3.04 -14.72 -5.44
CA ASN A 272 -2.87 -13.32 -5.80
C ASN A 272 -2.14 -13.24 -7.14
N GLU A 273 -2.87 -12.89 -8.18
CA GLU A 273 -2.41 -12.97 -9.57
C GLU A 273 -1.95 -14.39 -9.94
N SER A 274 -0.70 -14.53 -10.36
CA SER A 274 -0.08 -15.80 -10.75
C SER A 274 0.48 -16.60 -9.57
N ASP A 275 0.63 -15.97 -8.39
CA ASP A 275 1.29 -16.61 -7.26
C ASP A 275 0.29 -17.19 -6.25
N LEU A 276 0.59 -18.36 -5.71
CA LEU A 276 0.03 -18.82 -4.44
C LEU A 276 0.83 -18.18 -3.31
N VAL A 277 0.26 -17.18 -2.65
CA VAL A 277 0.91 -16.43 -1.56
C VAL A 277 0.73 -17.17 -0.25
N ILE A 278 1.84 -17.50 0.42
CA ILE A 278 1.86 -18.06 1.77
C ILE A 278 2.01 -16.92 2.78
N GLY A 279 0.96 -16.66 3.51
CA GLY A 279 0.91 -15.63 4.57
C GLY A 279 -0.50 -15.42 5.13
N PRO A 280 -0.64 -15.25 6.47
CA PRO A 280 0.46 -15.24 7.44
C PRO A 280 1.09 -16.63 7.61
N LEU A 281 2.38 -16.62 7.97
CA LEU A 281 3.09 -17.80 8.45
C LEU A 281 3.52 -17.55 9.88
N VAL A 282 2.83 -18.16 10.81
CA VAL A 282 3.10 -18.11 12.25
C VAL A 282 3.58 -19.48 12.69
N ALA A 283 4.74 -19.55 13.34
CA ALA A 283 5.33 -20.82 13.75
C ALA A 283 6.14 -20.69 15.05
N ALA A 284 6.15 -21.73 15.85
CA ALA A 284 6.92 -21.81 17.07
C ALA A 284 8.43 -21.73 16.81
N ASP A 285 8.86 -22.30 15.68
CA ASP A 285 10.26 -22.35 15.26
C ASP A 285 10.40 -22.53 13.75
N LEU A 286 11.64 -22.56 13.29
CA LEU A 286 12.01 -22.71 11.88
C LEU A 286 11.59 -24.06 11.27
N ALA A 287 11.59 -25.14 12.06
CA ALA A 287 11.21 -26.48 11.57
C ALA A 287 9.72 -26.52 11.23
N VAL A 288 8.89 -25.96 12.11
CA VAL A 288 7.44 -25.81 11.89
C VAL A 288 7.17 -24.92 10.67
N ALA A 289 7.88 -23.77 10.53
CA ALA A 289 7.73 -22.87 9.40
C ALA A 289 8.06 -23.56 8.05
N ARG A 290 9.18 -24.30 7.99
CA ARG A 290 9.60 -25.07 6.80
C ARG A 290 8.56 -26.15 6.43
N THR A 291 8.02 -26.84 7.41
CA THR A 291 7.01 -27.88 7.21
C THR A 291 5.72 -27.28 6.65
N LEU A 292 5.22 -26.19 7.23
CA LEU A 292 4.04 -25.48 6.75
C LEU A 292 4.21 -25.01 5.29
N ILE A 293 5.35 -24.37 4.96
CA ILE A 293 5.63 -23.98 3.57
C ILE A 293 5.66 -25.18 2.64
N THR A 294 6.36 -26.27 3.03
CA THR A 294 6.47 -27.46 2.20
C THR A 294 5.09 -28.07 1.91
N ALA A 295 4.24 -28.18 2.92
CA ALA A 295 2.92 -28.79 2.76
C ALA A 295 1.98 -27.91 1.90
N VAL A 296 2.02 -26.59 2.10
CA VAL A 296 1.25 -25.64 1.26
C VAL A 296 1.72 -25.72 -0.19
N ALA A 297 3.01 -25.77 -0.42
CA ALA A 297 3.61 -25.66 -1.76
C ALA A 297 3.67 -27.00 -2.50
N ALA A 298 3.53 -28.15 -1.79
CA ALA A 298 3.69 -29.48 -2.40
C ALA A 298 2.68 -29.79 -3.52
N GLU A 299 1.49 -29.23 -3.42
CA GLU A 299 0.40 -29.44 -4.39
C GLU A 299 0.28 -28.30 -5.41
N GLU A 300 1.19 -27.29 -5.35
CA GLU A 300 1.17 -26.16 -6.27
C GLU A 300 2.10 -26.40 -7.45
N ASN A 301 1.52 -26.37 -8.65
CA ASN A 301 2.27 -26.53 -9.90
C ASN A 301 2.76 -25.17 -10.47
N GLY A 302 2.23 -24.08 -9.98
CA GLY A 302 2.55 -22.72 -10.40
C GLY A 302 3.64 -22.08 -9.55
N SER A 303 3.60 -20.76 -9.51
CA SER A 303 4.48 -19.95 -8.67
C SER A 303 3.96 -19.87 -7.24
N VAL A 304 4.84 -20.10 -6.28
CA VAL A 304 4.61 -19.89 -4.85
C VAL A 304 5.37 -18.65 -4.41
N ARG A 305 4.73 -17.84 -3.57
CA ARG A 305 5.34 -16.65 -3.00
C ARG A 305 5.27 -16.68 -1.47
N VAL A 306 6.38 -16.31 -0.83
CA VAL A 306 6.44 -16.04 0.61
C VAL A 306 7.24 -14.78 0.86
N ASP A 307 6.68 -13.85 1.63
CA ASP A 307 7.32 -12.57 1.98
C ASP A 307 8.03 -12.75 3.33
N ILE A 308 9.33 -13.12 3.31
CA ILE A 308 10.09 -13.52 4.51
C ILE A 308 10.66 -12.27 5.19
N ARG A 309 10.50 -12.18 6.52
CA ARG A 309 11.10 -11.12 7.34
C ARG A 309 12.62 -11.27 7.44
N GLY A 310 13.34 -10.15 7.52
CA GLY A 310 14.80 -10.09 7.49
C GLY A 310 15.50 -10.84 8.62
N GLY A 311 14.88 -10.95 9.79
CA GLY A 311 15.37 -11.75 10.91
C GLY A 311 15.44 -13.27 10.64
N HIS A 312 14.79 -13.78 9.56
CA HIS A 312 14.70 -15.20 9.25
C HIS A 312 15.61 -15.63 8.09
N LEU A 313 16.89 -15.27 8.13
CA LEU A 313 17.85 -15.57 7.07
C LEU A 313 17.96 -17.05 6.74
N GLU A 314 17.89 -17.93 7.74
CA GLU A 314 17.91 -19.38 7.53
C GLU A 314 16.68 -19.87 6.73
N LEU A 315 15.50 -19.30 6.96
CA LEU A 315 14.32 -19.62 6.18
C LEU A 315 14.47 -19.09 4.75
N ALA A 316 14.99 -17.88 4.57
CA ALA A 316 15.22 -17.26 3.28
C ALA A 316 16.19 -18.11 2.42
N ASN A 317 17.33 -18.53 2.99
CA ASN A 317 18.28 -19.40 2.32
C ASN A 317 17.69 -20.78 2.00
N TRP A 318 16.92 -21.36 2.90
CA TRP A 318 16.24 -22.62 2.70
C TRP A 318 15.19 -22.54 1.58
N ALA A 319 14.43 -21.46 1.52
CA ALA A 319 13.43 -21.20 0.48
C ALA A 319 14.10 -21.01 -0.90
N ALA A 320 15.19 -20.23 -0.97
CA ALA A 320 15.96 -20.00 -2.18
C ALA A 320 16.55 -21.32 -2.75
N ALA A 321 17.07 -22.19 -1.88
CA ALA A 321 17.57 -23.52 -2.27
C ALA A 321 16.48 -24.45 -2.81
N ARG A 322 15.20 -24.08 -2.67
CA ARG A 322 14.02 -24.81 -3.16
C ARG A 322 13.28 -24.09 -4.30
N GLY A 323 13.93 -23.10 -4.91
CA GLY A 323 13.40 -22.39 -6.07
C GLY A 323 12.61 -21.13 -5.77
N LEU A 324 12.36 -20.78 -4.49
CA LEU A 324 11.76 -19.50 -4.12
C LEU A 324 12.85 -18.44 -3.99
N VAL A 325 13.19 -17.80 -5.10
CA VAL A 325 14.28 -16.83 -5.16
C VAL A 325 13.84 -15.42 -4.75
N PRO A 326 14.71 -14.61 -4.16
CA PRO A 326 14.37 -13.23 -3.82
C PRO A 326 14.09 -12.41 -5.08
N CYS A 327 12.94 -11.70 -5.12
CA CYS A 327 12.49 -10.92 -6.27
C CYS A 327 11.96 -9.54 -5.91
N GLY A 328 12.15 -9.08 -4.70
CA GLY A 328 11.77 -7.74 -4.24
C GLY A 328 11.93 -7.61 -2.73
N SER A 329 12.11 -6.38 -2.27
CA SER A 329 12.29 -6.09 -0.85
C SER A 329 11.53 -4.83 -0.44
N ALA A 330 11.07 -4.79 0.80
CA ALA A 330 10.50 -3.63 1.44
C ALA A 330 11.16 -3.41 2.81
N THR A 331 11.34 -2.14 3.18
CA THR A 331 11.79 -1.77 4.52
C THR A 331 10.59 -1.64 5.45
N LEU A 332 10.55 -2.39 6.53
CA LEU A 332 9.55 -2.25 7.58
C LEU A 332 9.91 -1.02 8.41
N MET A 333 8.98 -0.08 8.50
CA MET A 333 9.16 1.18 9.22
C MET A 333 8.06 1.39 10.25
N VAL A 334 8.39 2.07 11.34
CA VAL A 334 7.47 2.32 12.45
C VAL A 334 7.52 3.78 12.92
N HIS A 335 6.37 4.30 13.33
CA HIS A 335 6.18 5.62 13.93
C HIS A 335 5.44 5.48 15.26
N GLY A 336 5.75 6.32 16.24
CA GLY A 336 5.03 6.43 17.51
C GLY A 336 5.39 5.38 18.57
N GLY A 337 6.31 4.44 18.30
CA GLY A 337 6.70 3.45 19.29
C GLY A 337 7.37 2.21 18.72
N ASN A 338 7.33 1.11 19.46
CA ASN A 338 7.81 -0.21 19.06
C ASN A 338 6.64 -1.10 18.67
N LEU A 339 6.87 -2.03 17.75
CA LEU A 339 5.87 -3.05 17.44
C LEU A 339 5.73 -4.01 18.63
N PRO A 340 4.50 -4.29 19.04
CA PRO A 340 4.23 -5.30 20.08
C PRO A 340 4.35 -6.73 19.52
N GLY A 341 4.25 -7.71 20.42
CA GLY A 341 4.18 -9.13 20.09
C GLY A 341 5.52 -9.84 19.98
N ASP A 342 5.46 -11.16 19.84
CA ASP A 342 6.61 -12.04 19.63
C ASP A 342 6.87 -12.20 18.12
N ARG A 343 7.32 -11.10 17.50
CA ARG A 343 7.44 -10.98 16.04
C ARG A 343 8.48 -11.93 15.43
N ASP A 344 9.32 -12.56 16.22
CA ASP A 344 10.26 -13.58 15.74
C ASP A 344 9.56 -14.89 15.37
N LYS A 345 8.31 -15.06 15.80
CA LYS A 345 7.45 -16.17 15.40
C LYS A 345 6.53 -15.85 14.21
N LEU A 346 6.57 -14.61 13.69
CA LEU A 346 5.92 -14.20 12.46
C LEU A 346 6.93 -14.30 11.31
N PHE A 347 6.99 -15.43 10.64
CA PHE A 347 7.93 -15.69 9.54
C PHE A 347 7.55 -14.97 8.26
N ALA A 348 6.25 -14.90 7.97
CA ALA A 348 5.73 -14.12 6.85
C ALA A 348 4.44 -13.38 7.23
N PRO A 349 4.27 -12.12 6.81
CA PRO A 349 3.02 -11.38 7.01
C PRO A 349 1.89 -11.90 6.10
N VAL A 350 0.67 -11.44 6.34
CA VAL A 350 -0.46 -11.60 5.40
C VAL A 350 -0.12 -10.90 4.09
N SER A 351 0.29 -9.65 4.18
CA SER A 351 0.75 -8.84 3.05
C SER A 351 1.58 -7.67 3.56
N GLY A 352 2.32 -6.99 2.67
CA GLY A 352 3.03 -5.75 3.01
C GLY A 352 2.11 -4.59 3.44
N ALA A 353 0.80 -4.69 3.21
CA ALA A 353 -0.17 -3.66 3.53
C ALA A 353 -0.90 -3.89 4.86
N THR A 354 -0.93 -5.13 5.35
CA THR A 354 -1.68 -5.52 6.55
C THR A 354 -0.81 -6.23 7.60
N GLY A 355 0.46 -6.50 7.30
CA GLY A 355 1.38 -7.17 8.23
C GLY A 355 1.16 -8.66 8.43
#